data_3824e0d915ec695c422007d4499234bb
#
_entry.id   3824e0d915ec695c422007d4499234bb
#
_cell.length_a   1.000
_cell.length_b   1.000
_cell.length_c   1.000
_cell.angle_alpha   90.00
_cell.angle_beta   90.00
_cell.angle_gamma   90.00
#
_symmetry.space_group_name_H-M   'P 1'
#
loop_
_entity.id
_entity.type
_entity.pdbx_description
1 polymer ?
#
loop_
_entity_poly.entity_id
_entity_poly.type
_entity_poly.pdbx_seq_one_letter_code
_entity_poly.pdbx_strand_id
1 'polypeptide(L)'
;MIDAAGTHVIYEVKHLEKSFGKVEVLKDINIQIGNGEVLTIIGPSGSGKSTFLRCLNLLEKPTGGELWFDGRLIDGKTDVKMLRRDVGMVFQSFNLFPMFSAVENVMYAPVHINKLDKKQAKEEAMELLSRVGMADRANHYPGELSGGQQQRVAIARALAMKPKMLLFDEPTSAIDPELVGDVLTVMKEIGRASCRERV
;
A
#
# COMPACT_ATOMS: atom_id res chain seq x y z
N MET A 1 6.54 -20.49 1.38
CA MET A 1 7.18 -20.70 2.70
C MET A 1 6.05 -20.73 3.72
N ILE A 2 6.10 -21.55 4.76
CA ILE A 2 5.04 -21.68 5.77
C ILE A 2 5.69 -21.28 7.10
N ASP A 3 5.00 -20.46 7.90
CA ASP A 3 5.46 -20.09 9.24
C ASP A 3 5.24 -21.24 10.26
N ALA A 4 5.65 -21.00 11.52
CA ALA A 4 5.49 -21.96 12.61
C ALA A 4 4.01 -22.29 12.94
N ALA A 5 3.05 -21.48 12.48
CA ALA A 5 1.61 -21.67 12.65
C ALA A 5 0.94 -22.33 11.43
N GLY A 6 1.71 -22.70 10.38
CA GLY A 6 1.19 -23.28 9.16
C GLY A 6 0.63 -22.26 8.15
N THR A 7 0.85 -20.96 8.37
CA THR A 7 0.37 -19.86 7.50
C THR A 7 1.38 -19.61 6.38
N HIS A 8 0.89 -19.35 5.16
CA HIS A 8 1.76 -18.98 4.05
C HIS A 8 2.38 -17.60 4.30
N VAL A 9 3.73 -17.53 4.41
CA VAL A 9 4.48 -16.28 4.56
C VAL A 9 4.47 -15.53 3.23
N ILE A 10 3.86 -14.35 3.20
CA ILE A 10 3.80 -13.49 2.01
C ILE A 10 5.04 -12.62 1.87
N TYR A 11 5.59 -12.16 3.00
CA TYR A 11 6.80 -11.34 3.03
C TYR A 11 7.73 -11.80 4.16
N GLU A 12 9.03 -11.98 3.86
CA GLU A 12 10.06 -12.29 4.84
C GLU A 12 11.21 -11.30 4.71
N VAL A 13 11.65 -10.79 5.84
CA VAL A 13 12.76 -9.84 5.97
C VAL A 13 13.81 -10.48 6.86
N LYS A 14 15.07 -10.54 6.39
CA LYS A 14 16.20 -11.11 7.13
C LYS A 14 17.32 -10.10 7.19
N HIS A 15 17.75 -9.76 8.41
CA HIS A 15 18.89 -8.89 8.69
C HIS A 15 18.83 -7.57 7.90
N LEU A 16 17.62 -7.00 7.73
CA LEU A 16 17.45 -5.78 6.94
C LEU A 16 18.16 -4.61 7.58
N GLU A 17 19.03 -3.99 6.80
CA GLU A 17 19.77 -2.79 7.18
C GLU A 17 19.51 -1.66 6.18
N LYS A 18 19.43 -0.43 6.69
CA LYS A 18 19.40 0.77 5.85
C LYS A 18 20.15 1.89 6.51
N SER A 19 21.14 2.40 5.78
CA SER A 19 21.92 3.58 6.16
C SER A 19 21.77 4.68 5.09
N PHE A 20 21.78 5.93 5.53
CA PHE A 20 21.91 7.13 4.71
C PHE A 20 23.24 7.81 5.06
N GLY A 21 24.24 7.61 4.21
CA GLY A 21 25.61 8.01 4.51
C GLY A 21 26.12 7.32 5.79
N LYS A 22 26.39 8.10 6.84
CA LYS A 22 26.86 7.58 8.14
C LYS A 22 25.74 7.27 9.14
N VAL A 23 24.50 7.60 8.81
CA VAL A 23 23.38 7.41 9.72
C VAL A 23 22.71 6.05 9.45
N GLU A 24 22.81 5.14 10.40
CA GLU A 24 22.09 3.87 10.37
C GLU A 24 20.66 4.09 10.86
N VAL A 25 19.69 3.83 10.00
CA VAL A 25 18.25 4.01 10.28
C VAL A 25 17.58 2.67 10.59
N LEU A 26 17.88 1.63 9.83
CA LEU A 26 17.40 0.27 10.12
C LEU A 26 18.62 -0.60 10.47
N LYS A 27 18.48 -1.38 11.55
CA LYS A 27 19.55 -2.20 12.11
C LYS A 27 19.02 -3.61 12.36
N ASP A 28 19.47 -4.57 11.58
CA ASP A 28 19.18 -6.00 11.77
C ASP A 28 17.70 -6.32 11.98
N ILE A 29 16.81 -5.79 11.12
CA ILE A 29 15.39 -6.07 11.21
C ILE A 29 15.09 -7.46 10.64
N ASN A 30 14.44 -8.28 11.46
CA ASN A 30 14.01 -9.63 11.12
C ASN A 30 12.53 -9.76 11.38
N ILE A 31 11.72 -10.10 10.33
CA ILE A 31 10.27 -10.26 10.45
C ILE A 31 9.71 -11.16 9.35
N GLN A 32 8.68 -11.92 9.68
CA GLN A 32 7.85 -12.65 8.72
C GLN A 32 6.43 -12.12 8.80
N ILE A 33 5.78 -11.97 7.65
CA ILE A 33 4.40 -11.48 7.53
C ILE A 33 3.60 -12.55 6.81
N GLY A 34 2.57 -13.06 7.49
CA GLY A 34 1.67 -14.07 6.96
C GLY A 34 0.67 -13.50 5.95
N ASN A 35 0.17 -14.37 5.09
CA ASN A 35 -0.88 -13.98 4.15
C ASN A 35 -2.19 -13.67 4.91
N GLY A 36 -2.76 -12.48 4.68
CA GLY A 36 -3.95 -11.99 5.39
C GLY A 36 -3.67 -11.42 6.79
N GLU A 37 -2.42 -11.36 7.21
CA GLU A 37 -2.02 -10.74 8.48
C GLU A 37 -2.08 -9.22 8.39
N VAL A 38 -2.46 -8.58 9.50
CA VAL A 38 -2.39 -7.13 9.69
C VAL A 38 -1.29 -6.82 10.70
N LEU A 39 -0.18 -6.29 10.20
CA LEU A 39 0.96 -5.87 11.02
C LEU A 39 0.90 -4.36 11.27
N THR A 40 1.02 -3.95 12.54
CA THR A 40 1.13 -2.55 12.92
C THR A 40 2.53 -2.24 13.46
N ILE A 41 3.18 -1.23 12.88
CA ILE A 41 4.50 -0.75 13.30
C ILE A 41 4.34 0.50 14.12
N ILE A 42 4.78 0.45 15.39
CA ILE A 42 4.66 1.54 16.36
C ILE A 42 6.07 2.05 16.71
N GLY A 43 6.21 3.36 16.88
CA GLY A 43 7.46 3.99 17.31
C GLY A 43 7.42 5.50 17.13
N PRO A 44 8.35 6.25 17.75
CA PRO A 44 8.41 7.71 17.66
C PRO A 44 8.68 8.19 16.23
N SER A 45 8.45 9.49 15.98
CA SER A 45 8.83 10.11 14.70
C SER A 45 10.35 9.96 14.50
N GLY A 46 10.76 9.66 13.26
CA GLY A 46 12.16 9.46 12.92
C GLY A 46 12.73 8.07 13.27
N SER A 47 11.96 7.14 13.84
CA SER A 47 12.43 5.79 14.18
C SER A 47 12.63 4.84 12.99
N GLY A 48 12.45 5.30 11.75
CA GLY A 48 12.68 4.50 10.55
C GLY A 48 11.45 3.75 10.01
N LYS A 49 10.23 3.94 10.56
CA LYS A 49 9.00 3.26 10.10
C LYS A 49 8.75 3.43 8.60
N SER A 50 8.73 4.68 8.12
CA SER A 50 8.56 4.99 6.70
C SER A 50 9.70 4.44 5.85
N THR A 51 10.93 4.46 6.36
CA THR A 51 12.10 3.89 5.68
C THR A 51 11.94 2.38 5.53
N PHE A 52 11.49 1.69 6.58
CA PHE A 52 11.21 0.26 6.52
C PHE A 52 10.15 -0.06 5.46
N LEU A 53 8.99 0.61 5.49
CA LEU A 53 7.94 0.42 4.49
C LEU A 53 8.44 0.68 3.05
N ARG A 54 9.24 1.74 2.86
CA ARG A 54 9.84 2.06 1.55
C ARG A 54 10.89 1.05 1.09
N CYS A 55 11.56 0.37 2.01
CA CYS A 55 12.45 -0.75 1.66
C CYS A 55 11.65 -1.95 1.14
N LEU A 56 10.47 -2.25 1.71
CA LEU A 56 9.67 -3.41 1.30
C LEU A 56 9.19 -3.33 -0.15
N ASN A 57 8.96 -2.13 -0.71
CA ASN A 57 8.58 -1.96 -2.12
C ASN A 57 9.70 -1.36 -2.99
N LEU A 58 10.94 -1.40 -2.48
CA LEU A 58 12.15 -0.88 -3.16
C LEU A 58 12.06 0.60 -3.60
N LEU A 59 11.24 1.42 -2.92
CA LEU A 59 11.37 2.89 -3.04
C LEU A 59 12.68 3.37 -2.42
N GLU A 60 13.12 2.69 -1.35
CA GLU A 60 14.46 2.80 -0.79
C GLU A 60 15.17 1.46 -0.94
N LYS A 61 16.40 1.47 -1.46
CA LYS A 61 17.20 0.25 -1.53
C LYS A 61 17.81 -0.04 -0.16
N PRO A 62 17.64 -1.27 0.38
CA PRO A 62 18.39 -1.72 1.55
C PRO A 62 19.90 -1.57 1.35
N THR A 63 20.64 -1.36 2.44
CA THR A 63 22.11 -1.38 2.44
C THR A 63 22.65 -2.75 2.85
N GLY A 64 21.83 -3.60 3.49
CA GLY A 64 22.15 -4.96 3.87
C GLY A 64 20.89 -5.79 4.10
N GLY A 65 21.08 -7.09 4.27
CA GLY A 65 20.03 -8.06 4.50
C GLY A 65 19.32 -8.56 3.25
N GLU A 66 18.27 -9.34 3.45
CA GLU A 66 17.50 -9.99 2.40
C GLU A 66 16.01 -9.68 2.54
N LEU A 67 15.35 -9.48 1.42
CA LEU A 67 13.91 -9.33 1.32
C LEU A 67 13.36 -10.47 0.43
N TRP A 68 12.34 -11.17 0.92
CA TRP A 68 11.68 -12.23 0.20
C TRP A 68 10.20 -11.92 0.08
N PHE A 69 9.66 -11.96 -1.13
CA PHE A 69 8.25 -11.74 -1.40
C PHE A 69 7.65 -12.94 -2.15
N ASP A 70 6.60 -13.53 -1.60
CA ASP A 70 5.90 -14.71 -2.15
C ASP A 70 6.90 -15.85 -2.47
N GLY A 71 7.84 -16.09 -1.54
CA GLY A 71 8.87 -17.12 -1.62
C GLY A 71 10.02 -16.83 -2.60
N ARG A 72 10.09 -15.62 -3.19
CA ARG A 72 11.15 -15.21 -4.12
C ARG A 72 12.05 -14.14 -3.50
N LEU A 73 13.35 -14.35 -3.60
CA LEU A 73 14.35 -13.35 -3.17
C LEU A 73 14.22 -12.10 -4.06
N ILE A 74 14.14 -10.96 -3.41
CA ILE A 74 14.21 -9.64 -4.07
C ILE A 74 15.68 -9.27 -4.22
N ASP A 75 16.17 -9.29 -5.43
CA ASP A 75 17.57 -9.03 -5.78
C ASP A 75 17.70 -8.03 -6.94
N GLY A 76 18.93 -7.87 -7.46
CA GLY A 76 19.21 -6.96 -8.60
C GLY A 76 18.53 -7.36 -9.92
N LYS A 77 17.94 -8.56 -10.03
CA LYS A 77 17.22 -9.06 -11.22
C LYS A 77 15.70 -8.93 -11.06
N THR A 78 15.23 -8.53 -9.88
CA THR A 78 13.80 -8.41 -9.59
C THR A 78 13.16 -7.32 -10.45
N ASP A 79 12.08 -7.66 -11.14
CA ASP A 79 11.25 -6.66 -11.83
C ASP A 79 10.50 -5.80 -10.79
N VAL A 80 11.06 -4.62 -10.54
CA VAL A 80 10.52 -3.66 -9.57
C VAL A 80 9.10 -3.21 -9.92
N LYS A 81 8.73 -3.20 -11.22
CA LYS A 81 7.36 -2.84 -11.64
C LYS A 81 6.37 -3.91 -11.21
N MET A 82 6.73 -5.18 -11.39
CA MET A 82 5.92 -6.31 -10.94
C MET A 82 5.82 -6.36 -9.41
N LEU A 83 6.92 -6.14 -8.70
CA LEU A 83 6.90 -6.05 -7.23
C LEU A 83 5.95 -4.94 -6.76
N ARG A 84 6.05 -3.73 -7.31
CA ARG A 84 5.20 -2.58 -6.92
C ARG A 84 3.74 -2.72 -7.35
N ARG A 85 3.44 -3.57 -8.31
CA ARG A 85 2.07 -3.97 -8.63
C ARG A 85 1.48 -4.85 -7.53
N ASP A 86 2.27 -5.82 -7.05
CA ASP A 86 1.84 -6.81 -6.08
C ASP A 86 1.96 -6.30 -4.63
N VAL A 87 2.83 -5.31 -4.37
CA VAL A 87 3.00 -4.61 -3.09
C VAL A 87 2.59 -3.16 -3.25
N GLY A 88 1.31 -2.87 -3.00
CA GLY A 88 0.75 -1.52 -3.08
C GLY A 88 1.18 -0.65 -1.90
N MET A 89 1.22 0.66 -2.09
CA MET A 89 1.55 1.62 -1.03
C MET A 89 0.62 2.82 -1.02
N VAL A 90 0.14 3.15 0.16
CA VAL A 90 -0.62 4.36 0.46
C VAL A 90 0.27 5.29 1.27
N PHE A 91 0.52 6.48 0.73
CA PHE A 91 1.45 7.47 1.29
C PHE A 91 0.74 8.44 2.24
N GLN A 92 1.49 9.02 3.16
CA GLN A 92 1.05 10.10 4.03
C GLN A 92 0.50 11.31 3.25
N SER A 93 1.13 11.67 2.12
CA SER A 93 0.77 12.84 1.30
C SER A 93 -0.25 12.54 0.19
N PHE A 94 -0.99 11.42 0.26
CA PHE A 94 -1.97 10.95 -0.73
C PHE A 94 -1.40 10.74 -2.13
N ASN A 95 -0.58 11.65 -2.64
CA ASN A 95 0.08 11.63 -3.96
C ASN A 95 -0.90 11.38 -5.12
N LEU A 96 -2.09 11.97 -5.05
CA LEU A 96 -3.04 11.94 -6.16
C LEU A 96 -2.53 12.79 -7.31
N PHE A 97 -2.81 12.36 -8.53
CA PHE A 97 -2.54 13.17 -9.72
C PHE A 97 -3.49 14.37 -9.75
N PRO A 98 -3.00 15.62 -9.62
CA PRO A 98 -3.86 16.79 -9.43
C PRO A 98 -4.72 17.11 -10.65
N MET A 99 -4.29 16.68 -11.86
CA MET A 99 -4.99 16.90 -13.13
C MET A 99 -6.00 15.81 -13.47
N PHE A 100 -6.16 14.80 -12.59
CA PHE A 100 -7.11 13.70 -12.76
C PHE A 100 -8.19 13.78 -11.70
N SER A 101 -9.43 13.51 -12.09
CA SER A 101 -10.54 13.30 -11.16
C SER A 101 -10.29 12.07 -10.25
N ALA A 102 -11.11 11.89 -9.23
CA ALA A 102 -10.99 10.74 -8.33
C ALA A 102 -11.08 9.41 -9.10
N VAL A 103 -12.05 9.25 -10.00
CA VAL A 103 -12.18 8.03 -10.81
C VAL A 103 -11.00 7.83 -11.75
N GLU A 104 -10.49 8.89 -12.38
CA GLU A 104 -9.31 8.81 -13.24
C GLU A 104 -8.05 8.43 -12.46
N ASN A 105 -7.87 8.94 -11.24
CA ASN A 105 -6.79 8.54 -10.35
C ASN A 105 -6.82 7.04 -10.06
N VAL A 106 -8.01 6.46 -9.83
CA VAL A 106 -8.17 5.03 -9.51
C VAL A 106 -7.95 4.17 -10.75
N MET A 107 -8.50 4.54 -11.91
CA MET A 107 -8.42 3.72 -13.13
C MET A 107 -7.11 3.84 -13.90
N TYR A 108 -6.26 4.84 -13.59
CA TYR A 108 -5.04 5.11 -14.35
C TYR A 108 -4.11 3.90 -14.45
N ALA A 109 -3.72 3.31 -13.31
CA ALA A 109 -2.79 2.20 -13.29
C ALA A 109 -3.38 0.90 -13.90
N PRO A 110 -4.62 0.49 -13.63
CA PRO A 110 -5.26 -0.62 -14.34
C PRO A 110 -5.22 -0.50 -15.87
N VAL A 111 -5.53 0.68 -16.40
CA VAL A 111 -5.50 0.91 -17.87
C VAL A 111 -4.09 0.87 -18.42
N HIS A 112 -3.15 1.60 -17.80
CA HIS A 112 -1.82 1.80 -18.38
C HIS A 112 -0.85 0.65 -18.10
N ILE A 113 -0.95 0.01 -16.94
CA ILE A 113 -0.05 -1.07 -16.49
C ILE A 113 -0.65 -2.44 -16.83
N ASN A 114 -1.90 -2.71 -16.41
CA ASN A 114 -2.55 -4.00 -16.65
C ASN A 114 -3.21 -4.09 -18.03
N LYS A 115 -3.23 -3.00 -18.82
CA LYS A 115 -3.87 -2.93 -20.14
C LYS A 115 -5.36 -3.25 -20.11
N LEU A 116 -6.01 -2.97 -18.98
CA LEU A 116 -7.44 -3.17 -18.84
C LEU A 116 -8.21 -2.22 -19.77
N ASP A 117 -9.32 -2.67 -20.32
CA ASP A 117 -10.18 -1.80 -21.13
C ASP A 117 -10.69 -0.63 -20.28
N LYS A 118 -10.79 0.57 -20.90
CA LYS A 118 -11.16 1.80 -20.18
C LYS A 118 -12.57 1.72 -19.57
N LYS A 119 -13.52 1.08 -20.25
CA LYS A 119 -14.88 0.95 -19.74
C LYS A 119 -14.89 0.05 -18.49
N GLN A 120 -14.25 -1.11 -18.59
CA GLN A 120 -14.11 -2.02 -17.46
C GLN A 120 -13.33 -1.38 -16.31
N ALA A 121 -12.23 -0.69 -16.58
CA ALA A 121 -11.45 0.02 -15.55
C ALA A 121 -12.28 1.08 -14.82
N LYS A 122 -13.17 1.79 -15.55
CA LYS A 122 -14.09 2.77 -14.96
C LYS A 122 -15.14 2.10 -14.06
N GLU A 123 -15.70 0.99 -14.49
CA GLU A 123 -16.67 0.22 -13.70
C GLU A 123 -16.03 -0.28 -12.39
N GLU A 124 -14.87 -0.92 -12.48
CA GLU A 124 -14.11 -1.38 -11.29
C GLU A 124 -13.71 -0.20 -10.38
N ALA A 125 -13.29 0.93 -10.95
CA ALA A 125 -12.95 2.13 -10.18
C ALA A 125 -14.15 2.72 -9.44
N MET A 126 -15.32 2.76 -10.07
CA MET A 126 -16.56 3.24 -9.44
C MET A 126 -16.99 2.32 -8.29
N GLU A 127 -16.85 0.99 -8.44
CA GLU A 127 -17.12 0.03 -7.37
C GLU A 127 -16.17 0.28 -6.16
N LEU A 128 -14.87 0.45 -6.41
CA LEU A 128 -13.91 0.75 -5.36
C LEU A 128 -14.20 2.10 -4.68
N LEU A 129 -14.53 3.15 -5.45
CA LEU A 129 -14.93 4.44 -4.88
C LEU A 129 -16.20 4.33 -4.04
N SER A 130 -17.16 3.50 -4.45
CA SER A 130 -18.36 3.23 -3.65
C SER A 130 -18.00 2.56 -2.31
N ARG A 131 -17.11 1.56 -2.32
CA ARG A 131 -16.64 0.87 -1.09
C ARG A 131 -15.96 1.80 -0.10
N VAL A 132 -15.30 2.86 -0.58
CA VAL A 132 -14.67 3.87 0.30
C VAL A 132 -15.56 5.10 0.53
N GLY A 133 -16.85 5.07 0.15
CA GLY A 133 -17.81 6.16 0.34
C GLY A 133 -17.49 7.41 -0.48
N MET A 134 -16.98 7.23 -1.72
CA MET A 134 -16.55 8.32 -2.60
C MET A 134 -17.23 8.30 -3.98
N ALA A 135 -18.31 7.51 -4.14
CA ALA A 135 -19.00 7.39 -5.44
C ALA A 135 -19.59 8.71 -5.94
N ASP A 136 -20.17 9.52 -5.06
CA ASP A 136 -20.75 10.84 -5.35
C ASP A 136 -19.69 11.90 -5.68
N ARG A 137 -18.41 11.63 -5.36
CA ARG A 137 -17.26 12.49 -5.60
C ARG A 137 -16.32 11.98 -6.70
N ALA A 138 -16.75 10.97 -7.47
CA ALA A 138 -15.92 10.32 -8.48
C ALA A 138 -15.33 11.28 -9.52
N ASN A 139 -16.06 12.34 -9.87
CA ASN A 139 -15.65 13.32 -10.87
C ASN A 139 -14.94 14.56 -10.27
N HIS A 140 -14.75 14.62 -8.94
CA HIS A 140 -14.05 15.74 -8.29
C HIS A 140 -12.53 15.58 -8.44
N TYR A 141 -11.85 16.71 -8.56
CA TYR A 141 -10.38 16.78 -8.58
C TYR A 141 -9.82 16.82 -7.14
N PRO A 142 -8.56 16.43 -6.94
CA PRO A 142 -7.96 16.42 -5.59
C PRO A 142 -8.08 17.74 -4.84
N GLY A 143 -7.97 18.88 -5.51
CA GLY A 143 -8.13 20.20 -4.89
C GLY A 143 -9.53 20.53 -4.37
N GLU A 144 -10.54 19.75 -4.78
CA GLU A 144 -11.94 19.90 -4.35
C GLU A 144 -12.31 18.92 -3.22
N LEU A 145 -11.36 18.07 -2.81
CA LEU A 145 -11.54 17.02 -1.82
C LEU A 145 -10.84 17.38 -0.50
N SER A 146 -11.50 17.07 0.62
CA SER A 146 -10.84 17.15 1.94
C SER A 146 -9.71 16.12 2.05
N GLY A 147 -8.79 16.30 3.03
CA GLY A 147 -7.69 15.36 3.26
C GLY A 147 -8.16 13.91 3.46
N GLY A 148 -9.21 13.69 4.26
CA GLY A 148 -9.81 12.37 4.45
C GLY A 148 -10.43 11.79 3.18
N GLN A 149 -11.04 12.65 2.31
CA GLN A 149 -11.55 12.24 1.01
C GLN A 149 -10.42 11.86 0.06
N GLN A 150 -9.35 12.65 -0.01
CA GLN A 150 -8.16 12.33 -0.81
C GLN A 150 -7.53 11.02 -0.36
N GLN A 151 -7.46 10.75 0.94
CA GLN A 151 -6.94 9.50 1.48
C GLN A 151 -7.79 8.31 1.05
N ARG A 152 -9.12 8.42 1.12
CA ARG A 152 -10.01 7.35 0.64
C ARG A 152 -9.85 7.07 -0.85
N VAL A 153 -9.67 8.10 -1.67
CA VAL A 153 -9.34 7.93 -3.09
C VAL A 153 -7.97 7.26 -3.28
N ALA A 154 -6.95 7.63 -2.48
CA ALA A 154 -5.62 7.01 -2.55
C ALA A 154 -5.66 5.52 -2.16
N ILE A 155 -6.50 5.14 -1.20
CA ILE A 155 -6.75 3.74 -0.84
C ILE A 155 -7.42 3.00 -2.00
N ALA A 156 -8.50 3.55 -2.58
CA ALA A 156 -9.18 2.96 -3.73
C ALA A 156 -8.21 2.77 -4.91
N ARG A 157 -7.35 3.75 -5.18
CA ARG A 157 -6.30 3.67 -6.21
C ARG A 157 -5.32 2.53 -5.95
N ALA A 158 -4.88 2.35 -4.71
CA ALA A 158 -3.96 1.27 -4.37
C ALA A 158 -4.63 -0.10 -4.54
N LEU A 159 -5.90 -0.24 -4.18
CA LEU A 159 -6.69 -1.47 -4.33
C LEU A 159 -6.98 -1.84 -5.80
N ALA A 160 -7.09 -0.85 -6.69
CA ALA A 160 -7.40 -1.06 -8.10
C ALA A 160 -6.39 -1.97 -8.82
N MET A 161 -5.16 -2.06 -8.31
CA MET A 161 -4.13 -2.97 -8.82
C MET A 161 -4.27 -4.40 -8.28
N LYS A 162 -5.24 -4.67 -7.38
CA LYS A 162 -5.47 -5.97 -6.73
C LYS A 162 -4.17 -6.53 -6.10
N PRO A 163 -3.49 -5.72 -5.26
CA PRO A 163 -2.19 -6.11 -4.71
C PRO A 163 -2.33 -7.28 -3.73
N LYS A 164 -1.27 -8.07 -3.58
CA LYS A 164 -1.16 -9.13 -2.57
C LYS A 164 -0.87 -8.59 -1.18
N MET A 165 -0.26 -7.42 -1.09
CA MET A 165 0.10 -6.73 0.16
C MET A 165 -0.11 -5.22 0.01
N LEU A 166 -0.60 -4.57 1.06
CA LEU A 166 -0.73 -3.11 1.15
C LEU A 166 0.11 -2.56 2.29
N LEU A 167 0.91 -1.55 1.97
CA LEU A 167 1.71 -0.79 2.91
C LEU A 167 1.04 0.57 3.16
N PHE A 168 0.91 0.96 4.43
CA PHE A 168 0.35 2.25 4.82
C PHE A 168 1.40 3.06 5.57
N ASP A 169 1.87 4.16 4.99
CA ASP A 169 2.83 5.08 5.59
C ASP A 169 2.08 6.23 6.26
N GLU A 170 1.87 6.15 7.57
CA GLU A 170 1.15 7.12 8.40
C GLU A 170 -0.19 7.60 7.78
N PRO A 171 -1.13 6.68 7.48
CA PRO A 171 -2.30 6.98 6.66
C PRO A 171 -3.27 7.99 7.30
N THR A 172 -3.11 8.32 8.58
CA THR A 172 -4.00 9.21 9.33
C THR A 172 -3.35 10.52 9.74
N SER A 173 -2.03 10.70 9.57
CA SER A 173 -1.27 11.87 10.05
C SER A 173 -1.65 13.18 9.35
N ALA A 174 -2.16 13.11 8.13
CA ALA A 174 -2.58 14.27 7.31
C ALA A 174 -4.12 14.44 7.29
N ILE A 175 -4.84 13.75 8.17
CA ILE A 175 -6.30 13.76 8.21
C ILE A 175 -6.75 14.40 9.52
N ASP A 176 -7.86 15.14 9.46
CA ASP A 176 -8.54 15.64 10.65
C ASP A 176 -8.83 14.49 11.62
N PRO A 177 -8.50 14.59 12.92
CA PRO A 177 -8.74 13.56 13.90
C PRO A 177 -10.19 13.02 13.93
N GLU A 178 -11.19 13.85 13.61
CA GLU A 178 -12.59 13.45 13.53
C GLU A 178 -12.86 12.45 12.38
N LEU A 179 -12.06 12.50 11.31
CA LEU A 179 -12.21 11.65 10.11
C LEU A 179 -11.33 10.39 10.16
N VAL A 180 -10.44 10.26 11.14
CA VAL A 180 -9.55 9.10 11.27
C VAL A 180 -10.35 7.80 11.43
N GLY A 181 -11.46 7.85 12.18
CA GLY A 181 -12.34 6.70 12.37
C GLY A 181 -12.88 6.11 11.08
N ASP A 182 -13.29 6.95 10.14
CA ASP A 182 -13.81 6.54 8.82
C ASP A 182 -12.74 5.79 8.00
N VAL A 183 -11.53 6.33 7.96
CA VAL A 183 -10.40 5.72 7.24
C VAL A 183 -10.03 4.38 7.85
N LEU A 184 -9.93 4.29 9.17
CA LEU A 184 -9.65 3.02 9.87
C LEU A 184 -10.74 1.97 9.64
N THR A 185 -12.00 2.38 9.54
CA THR A 185 -13.12 1.49 9.21
C THR A 185 -12.95 0.90 7.82
N VAL A 186 -12.68 1.74 6.81
CA VAL A 186 -12.40 1.30 5.45
C VAL A 186 -11.21 0.33 5.40
N MET A 187 -10.12 0.63 6.11
CA MET A 187 -8.95 -0.26 6.19
C MET A 187 -9.29 -1.63 6.80
N LYS A 188 -10.11 -1.67 7.87
CA LYS A 188 -10.57 -2.92 8.51
C LYS A 188 -11.46 -3.74 7.57
N GLU A 189 -12.37 -3.10 6.84
CA GLU A 189 -13.25 -3.77 5.88
C GLU A 189 -12.45 -4.39 4.73
N ILE A 190 -11.45 -3.68 4.22
CA ILE A 190 -10.53 -4.17 3.19
C ILE A 190 -9.75 -5.39 3.69
N GLY A 191 -9.18 -5.33 4.88
CA GLY A 191 -8.46 -6.46 5.48
C GLY A 191 -9.35 -7.70 5.64
N ARG A 192 -10.59 -7.53 6.08
CA ARG A 192 -11.57 -8.62 6.23
C ARG A 192 -12.04 -9.18 4.89
N ALA A 193 -12.25 -8.34 3.86
CA ALA A 193 -12.64 -8.80 2.53
C ALA A 193 -11.53 -9.61 1.88
N SER A 194 -10.28 -9.18 2.00
CA SER A 194 -9.11 -9.92 1.49
C SER A 194 -8.95 -11.30 2.12
N CYS A 195 -9.38 -11.49 3.38
CA CYS A 195 -9.41 -12.80 4.03
C CYS A 195 -10.58 -13.69 3.56
N ARG A 196 -11.72 -13.13 3.12
CA ARG A 196 -12.91 -13.90 2.74
C ARG A 196 -12.91 -14.40 1.29
N GLU A 197 -12.25 -13.70 0.39
CA GLU A 197 -12.20 -14.09 -1.04
C GLU A 197 -11.22 -15.23 -1.36
N ARG A 198 -10.58 -15.82 -0.33
CA ARG A 198 -9.57 -16.87 -0.50
C ARG A 198 -9.90 -18.19 0.24
N VAL A 199 -11.18 -18.46 0.45
CA VAL A 199 -11.66 -19.76 0.91
C VAL A 199 -12.18 -20.57 -0.28
#